data_c90c54c4f5099c192164c672f707bc37
#
_entry.id   c90c54c4f5099c192164c672f707bc37
#
_cell.length_a   1.000
_cell.length_b   1.000
_cell.length_c   1.000
_cell.angle_alpha   90.00
_cell.angle_beta   90.00
_cell.angle_gamma   90.00
#
_symmetry.space_group_name_H-M   'P 1'
#
loop_
_entity.id
_entity.type
_entity.pdbx_description
1 polymer ?
#
loop_
_entity_poly.entity_id
_entity_poly.type
_entity_poly.pdbx_seq_one_letter_code
_entity_poly.pdbx_strand_id
1 'polypeptide(L)'
;MSSNKEQLTQNIKGWLQIDKEIQLLQKEIKDRKKKKAAYTEHLVNIMKSKEIDCFDISEGQIIYTQSNVKKAINKTHLFQCLNKYFEKNPNIPTDDIVKFILENREINVKEGIRHKPVKNV
;
A
#
# COMPACT_ATOMS: atom_id res chain seq x y z
N MET A 1 -26.45 -30.28 19.60
CA MET A 1 -26.17 -30.00 18.20
C MET A 1 -26.72 -28.68 17.70
N SER A 2 -27.84 -28.21 18.25
CA SER A 2 -28.31 -26.84 18.02
C SER A 2 -27.29 -25.79 18.49
N SER A 3 -26.54 -26.07 19.57
CA SER A 3 -25.53 -25.14 20.10
C SER A 3 -24.41 -24.86 19.15
N ASN A 4 -23.93 -25.84 18.38
CA ASN A 4 -22.86 -25.65 17.39
C ASN A 4 -23.34 -24.79 16.23
N LYS A 5 -24.58 -25.01 15.79
CA LYS A 5 -25.18 -24.23 14.71
C LYS A 5 -25.44 -22.80 15.15
N GLU A 6 -25.86 -22.59 16.38
CA GLU A 6 -26.05 -21.25 16.94
C GLU A 6 -24.72 -20.51 17.08
N GLN A 7 -23.68 -21.19 17.56
CA GLN A 7 -22.34 -20.61 17.66
C GLN A 7 -21.80 -20.21 16.30
N LEU A 8 -22.00 -21.06 15.30
CA LEU A 8 -21.57 -20.76 13.92
C LEU A 8 -22.30 -19.53 13.40
N THR A 9 -23.61 -19.45 13.60
CA THR A 9 -24.42 -18.32 13.18
C THR A 9 -23.96 -17.02 13.83
N GLN A 10 -23.72 -17.06 15.14
CA GLN A 10 -23.28 -15.90 15.90
C GLN A 10 -21.87 -15.45 15.44
N ASN A 11 -20.97 -16.39 15.19
CA ASN A 11 -19.63 -16.08 14.71
C ASN A 11 -19.68 -15.45 13.31
N ILE A 12 -20.56 -15.94 12.44
CA ILE A 12 -20.74 -15.36 11.11
C ILE A 12 -21.28 -13.94 11.21
N LYS A 13 -22.28 -13.71 12.04
CA LYS A 13 -22.84 -12.37 12.25
C LYS A 13 -21.79 -11.41 12.80
N GLY A 14 -21.03 -11.86 13.80
CA GLY A 14 -19.96 -11.06 14.38
C GLY A 14 -18.89 -10.72 13.36
N TRP A 15 -18.47 -11.70 12.58
CA TRP A 15 -17.47 -11.49 11.54
C TRP A 15 -17.94 -10.46 10.52
N LEU A 16 -19.19 -10.59 10.04
CA LEU A 16 -19.76 -9.66 9.07
C LEU A 16 -19.88 -8.25 9.63
N GLN A 17 -20.27 -8.13 10.90
CA GLN A 17 -20.39 -6.82 11.55
C GLN A 17 -19.04 -6.11 11.65
N ILE A 18 -18.03 -6.82 12.11
CA ILE A 18 -16.68 -6.25 12.22
C ILE A 18 -16.12 -5.92 10.85
N ASP A 19 -16.35 -6.77 9.87
CA ASP A 19 -15.90 -6.51 8.50
C ASP A 19 -16.48 -5.21 7.94
N LYS A 20 -17.79 -4.97 8.17
CA LYS A 20 -18.44 -3.73 7.75
C LYS A 20 -17.87 -2.52 8.46
N GLU A 21 -17.61 -2.64 9.77
CA GLU A 21 -17.02 -1.55 10.54
C GLU A 21 -15.63 -1.20 10.04
N ILE A 22 -14.81 -2.21 9.73
CA ILE A 22 -13.48 -2.01 9.18
C ILE A 22 -13.55 -1.30 7.84
N GLN A 23 -14.44 -1.73 6.95
CA GLN A 23 -14.61 -1.10 5.63
C GLN A 23 -14.99 0.37 5.75
N LEU A 24 -15.90 0.68 6.68
CA LEU A 24 -16.31 2.07 6.92
C LEU A 24 -15.15 2.90 7.44
N LEU A 25 -14.41 2.38 8.42
CA LEU A 25 -13.25 3.08 8.99
C LEU A 25 -12.15 3.29 7.95
N GLN A 26 -11.91 2.30 7.09
CA GLN A 26 -10.93 2.42 6.01
C GLN A 26 -11.32 3.52 5.03
N LYS A 27 -12.60 3.63 4.70
CA LYS A 27 -13.11 4.70 3.84
C LYS A 27 -12.90 6.06 4.50
N GLU A 28 -13.22 6.18 5.77
CA GLU A 28 -13.01 7.42 6.52
C GLU A 28 -11.53 7.79 6.62
N ILE A 29 -10.66 6.81 6.85
CA ILE A 29 -9.21 7.02 6.88
C ILE A 29 -8.71 7.51 5.52
N LYS A 30 -9.19 6.90 4.43
CA LYS A 30 -8.82 7.30 3.08
C LYS A 30 -9.20 8.75 2.81
N ASP A 31 -10.41 9.15 3.19
CA ASP A 31 -10.88 10.52 3.02
C ASP A 31 -10.06 11.51 3.86
N ARG A 32 -9.74 11.14 5.10
CA ARG A 32 -8.89 11.96 5.99
C ARG A 32 -7.49 12.10 5.44
N LYS A 33 -6.91 11.03 4.89
CA LYS A 33 -5.58 11.07 4.28
C LYS A 33 -5.53 11.99 3.08
N LYS A 34 -6.58 12.02 2.26
CA LYS A 34 -6.68 12.96 1.13
C LYS A 34 -6.69 14.40 1.61
N LYS A 35 -7.47 14.72 2.65
CA LYS A 35 -7.51 16.05 3.24
C LYS A 35 -6.17 16.45 3.83
N LYS A 36 -5.53 15.52 4.55
CA LYS A 36 -4.21 15.75 5.12
C LYS A 36 -3.16 16.01 4.03
N ALA A 37 -3.22 15.26 2.93
CA ALA A 37 -2.30 15.45 1.81
C ALA A 37 -2.46 16.85 1.18
N ALA A 38 -3.69 17.32 1.05
CA ALA A 38 -3.95 18.66 0.52
C ALA A 38 -3.35 19.75 1.43
N TYR A 39 -3.55 19.62 2.74
CA TYR A 39 -2.94 20.54 3.70
C TYR A 39 -1.42 20.45 3.68
N THR A 40 -0.87 19.25 3.57
CA THR A 40 0.58 19.04 3.48
C THR A 40 1.16 19.76 2.27
N GLU A 41 0.51 19.66 1.12
CA GLU A 41 0.95 20.36 -0.09
C GLU A 41 0.98 21.88 0.10
N HIS A 42 -0.07 22.44 0.70
CA HIS A 42 -0.11 23.87 0.99
C HIS A 42 1.00 24.28 1.95
N LEU A 43 1.21 23.52 3.01
CA LEU A 43 2.27 23.81 3.99
C LEU A 43 3.66 23.73 3.37
N VAL A 44 3.92 22.69 2.58
CA VAL A 44 5.20 22.53 1.89
C VAL A 44 5.46 23.71 0.96
N ASN A 45 4.46 24.13 0.19
CA ASN A 45 4.60 25.27 -0.72
C ASN A 45 4.91 26.57 0.03
N ILE A 46 4.24 26.81 1.15
CA ILE A 46 4.49 27.99 2.00
C ILE A 46 5.91 27.93 2.58
N MET A 47 6.30 26.79 3.12
CA MET A 47 7.60 26.64 3.76
C MET A 47 8.74 26.80 2.75
N LYS A 48 8.57 26.27 1.54
CA LYS A 48 9.55 26.45 0.47
C LYS A 48 9.65 27.93 0.04
N SER A 49 8.51 28.57 -0.21
CA SER A 49 8.50 29.94 -0.73
C SER A 49 9.04 30.97 0.28
N LYS A 50 8.84 30.70 1.57
CA LYS A 50 9.30 31.59 2.65
C LYS A 50 10.58 31.13 3.33
N GLU A 51 11.17 30.05 2.84
CA GLU A 51 12.41 29.47 3.39
C GLU A 51 12.30 29.18 4.90
N ILE A 52 11.16 28.57 5.30
CA ILE A 52 10.90 28.20 6.68
C ILE A 52 11.16 26.70 6.85
N ASP A 53 12.00 26.34 7.80
CA ASP A 53 12.33 24.94 8.08
C ASP A 53 11.40 24.33 9.13
N CYS A 54 10.89 25.12 10.07
CA CYS A 54 9.97 24.60 11.06
C CYS A 54 9.06 25.72 11.62
N PHE A 55 7.90 25.29 12.12
CA PHE A 55 6.98 26.14 12.87
C PHE A 55 6.80 25.59 14.27
N ASP A 56 6.88 26.46 15.27
CA ASP A 56 6.53 26.11 16.64
C ASP A 56 5.04 26.28 16.85
N ILE A 57 4.41 25.23 17.37
CA ILE A 57 2.99 25.24 17.72
C ILE A 57 2.82 24.73 19.14
N SER A 58 1.63 24.91 19.71
CA SER A 58 1.35 24.49 21.09
C SER A 58 1.53 22.97 21.29
N GLU A 59 1.35 22.19 20.24
CA GLU A 59 1.45 20.73 20.27
C GLU A 59 2.84 20.21 19.88
N GLY A 60 3.83 21.11 19.67
CA GLY A 60 5.17 20.72 19.27
C GLY A 60 5.67 21.56 18.11
N GLN A 61 6.28 20.89 17.14
CA GLN A 61 6.85 21.56 15.97
C GLN A 61 6.37 20.89 14.68
N ILE A 62 6.14 21.72 13.66
CA ILE A 62 5.92 21.26 12.29
C ILE A 62 7.22 21.46 11.53
N ILE A 63 7.84 20.38 11.07
CA ILE A 63 9.17 20.40 10.45
C ILE A 63 9.04 20.06 8.97
N TYR A 64 9.68 20.88 8.11
CA TYR A 64 9.81 20.57 6.71
C TYR A 64 10.85 19.47 6.54
N THR A 65 10.46 18.38 5.87
CA THR A 65 11.35 17.26 5.61
C THR A 65 11.48 17.01 4.12
N GLN A 66 12.66 16.58 3.72
CA GLN A 66 12.92 16.15 2.36
C GLN A 66 13.68 14.83 2.45
N SER A 67 13.08 13.78 1.89
CA SER A 67 13.71 12.46 1.91
C SER A 67 13.68 11.85 0.53
N ASN A 68 14.74 11.12 0.21
CA ASN A 68 14.82 10.38 -1.04
C ASN A 68 14.33 8.95 -0.78
N VAL A 69 13.18 8.61 -1.37
CA VAL A 69 12.61 7.28 -1.26
C VAL A 69 12.84 6.54 -2.56
N LYS A 70 13.51 5.40 -2.47
CA LYS A 70 13.75 4.57 -3.64
C LYS A 70 12.45 3.91 -4.08
N LYS A 71 12.19 3.94 -5.38
CA LYS A 71 11.01 3.28 -5.94
C LYS A 71 11.12 1.77 -5.77
N ALA A 72 9.96 1.11 -5.61
CA ALA A 72 9.92 -0.34 -5.53
C ALA A 72 10.45 -0.98 -6.82
N ILE A 73 11.14 -2.11 -6.66
CA ILE A 73 11.65 -2.86 -7.80
C ILE A 73 10.49 -3.62 -8.44
N ASN A 74 10.26 -3.38 -9.72
CA ASN A 74 9.26 -4.10 -10.51
C ASN A 74 9.92 -4.78 -11.71
N LYS A 75 9.12 -5.49 -12.51
CA LYS A 75 9.58 -6.22 -13.68
C LYS A 75 10.30 -5.30 -14.68
N THR A 76 9.72 -4.14 -14.95
CA THR A 76 10.28 -3.17 -15.88
C THR A 76 11.63 -2.66 -15.40
N HIS A 77 11.75 -2.37 -14.11
CA HIS A 77 13.00 -1.90 -13.52
C HIS A 77 14.10 -2.97 -13.60
N LEU A 78 13.77 -4.22 -13.26
CA LEU A 78 14.71 -5.34 -13.37
C LEU A 78 15.21 -5.51 -14.81
N PHE A 79 14.30 -5.47 -15.76
CA PHE A 79 14.60 -5.61 -17.17
C PHE A 79 15.56 -4.51 -17.64
N GLN A 80 15.23 -3.26 -17.30
CA GLN A 80 16.07 -2.11 -17.68
C GLN A 80 17.47 -2.19 -17.05
N CYS A 81 17.54 -2.55 -15.77
CA CYS A 81 18.82 -2.65 -15.07
C CYS A 81 19.71 -3.74 -15.66
N LEU A 82 19.13 -4.91 -15.94
CA LEU A 82 19.89 -6.02 -16.51
C LEU A 82 20.35 -5.72 -17.93
N ASN A 83 19.50 -5.09 -18.75
CA ASN A 83 19.88 -4.67 -20.08
C ASN A 83 21.04 -3.67 -20.05
N LYS A 84 20.99 -2.72 -19.12
CA LYS A 84 22.04 -1.71 -18.97
C LYS A 84 23.35 -2.35 -18.50
N TYR A 85 23.26 -3.27 -17.52
CA TYR A 85 24.43 -3.95 -16.98
C TYR A 85 25.14 -4.79 -18.03
N PHE A 86 24.38 -5.49 -18.88
CA PHE A 86 24.90 -6.36 -19.93
C PHE A 86 24.94 -5.71 -21.31
N GLU A 87 24.94 -4.38 -21.36
CA GLU A 87 24.90 -3.62 -22.61
C GLU A 87 26.04 -4.01 -23.57
N LYS A 88 27.22 -4.34 -23.00
CA LYS A 88 28.38 -4.74 -23.80
C LYS A 88 28.38 -6.25 -24.16
N ASN A 89 27.41 -6.99 -23.70
CA ASN A 89 27.28 -8.43 -23.92
C ASN A 89 25.90 -8.75 -24.46
N PRO A 90 25.61 -8.47 -25.74
CA PRO A 90 24.27 -8.65 -26.29
C PRO A 90 23.81 -10.11 -26.36
N ASN A 91 24.71 -11.06 -26.17
CA ASN A 91 24.39 -12.49 -26.19
C ASN A 91 23.81 -13.00 -24.86
N ILE A 92 23.82 -12.18 -23.81
CA ILE A 92 23.22 -12.57 -22.52
C ILE A 92 21.71 -12.37 -22.60
N PRO A 93 20.92 -13.46 -22.34
CA PRO A 93 19.46 -13.40 -22.45
C PRO A 93 18.84 -12.74 -21.23
N THR A 94 18.78 -11.40 -21.20
CA THR A 94 18.24 -10.65 -20.06
C THR A 94 16.79 -10.95 -19.82
N ASP A 95 16.00 -11.24 -20.87
CA ASP A 95 14.60 -11.63 -20.75
C ASP A 95 14.44 -12.92 -19.96
N ASP A 96 15.28 -13.92 -20.23
CA ASP A 96 15.26 -15.19 -19.54
C ASP A 96 15.68 -15.04 -18.07
N ILE A 97 16.65 -14.16 -17.81
CA ILE A 97 17.11 -13.90 -16.44
C ILE A 97 15.99 -13.26 -15.62
N VAL A 98 15.31 -12.25 -16.15
CA VAL A 98 14.17 -11.60 -15.47
C VAL A 98 13.06 -12.61 -15.22
N LYS A 99 12.73 -13.42 -16.22
CA LYS A 99 11.71 -14.45 -16.10
C LYS A 99 12.06 -15.46 -15.01
N PHE A 100 13.31 -15.91 -14.97
CA PHE A 100 13.79 -16.83 -13.94
C PHE A 100 13.65 -16.24 -12.55
N ILE A 101 14.06 -14.98 -12.35
CA ILE A 101 13.95 -14.30 -11.06
C ILE A 101 12.48 -14.23 -10.60
N LEU A 102 11.59 -13.83 -11.50
CA LEU A 102 10.17 -13.67 -11.18
C LEU A 102 9.49 -15.01 -10.91
N GLU A 103 9.85 -16.09 -11.65
CA GLU A 103 9.27 -17.41 -11.47
C GLU A 103 9.75 -18.10 -10.18
N ASN A 104 10.91 -17.70 -9.66
CA ASN A 104 11.49 -18.30 -8.46
C ASN A 104 11.23 -17.49 -7.19
N ARG A 105 10.25 -16.57 -7.21
CA ARG A 105 9.83 -15.87 -6.02
C ARG A 105 9.16 -16.82 -5.04
N GLU A 106 9.47 -16.65 -3.77
CA GLU A 106 8.84 -17.44 -2.72
C GLU A 106 7.35 -17.15 -2.65
N ILE A 107 6.57 -18.17 -2.40
CA ILE A 107 5.12 -18.06 -2.28
C ILE A 107 4.73 -18.31 -0.84
N ASN A 108 4.05 -17.33 -0.24
CA ASN A 108 3.43 -17.48 1.07
C ASN A 108 1.94 -17.76 0.87
N VAL A 109 1.49 -18.90 1.40
CA VAL A 109 0.07 -19.25 1.33
C VAL A 109 -0.65 -18.60 2.50
N LYS A 110 -1.67 -17.81 2.21
CA LYS A 110 -2.55 -17.21 3.23
C LYS A 110 -3.94 -17.81 3.10
N GLU A 111 -4.44 -18.33 4.20
CA GLU A 111 -5.81 -18.81 4.28
C GLU A 111 -6.70 -17.70 4.80
N GLY A 112 -7.92 -17.63 4.32
CA GLY A 112 -8.83 -16.60 4.77
C GLY A 112 -10.26 -16.90 4.36
N ILE A 113 -11.15 -16.00 4.75
CA ILE A 113 -12.58 -16.07 4.45
C ILE A 113 -12.96 -14.81 3.69
N ARG A 114 -13.70 -14.97 2.63
CA ARG A 114 -14.20 -13.86 1.82
C ARG A 114 -15.73 -13.87 1.81
N HIS A 115 -16.33 -12.72 2.05
CA HIS A 115 -17.76 -12.53 1.88
C HIS A 115 -18.04 -12.10 0.43
N LYS A 116 -18.90 -12.85 -0.25
CA LYS A 116 -19.37 -12.47 -1.57
C LYS A 116 -20.79 -11.94 -1.44
N PRO A 117 -21.02 -10.64 -1.55
CA PRO A 117 -22.38 -10.10 -1.42
C PRO A 117 -23.28 -10.50 -2.60
N VAL A 118 -24.57 -10.53 -2.32
CA VAL A 118 -25.57 -10.78 -3.37
C VAL A 118 -25.55 -9.61 -4.34
N LYS A 119 -25.46 -9.92 -5.62
CA LYS A 119 -25.54 -8.88 -6.66
C LYS A 119 -26.98 -8.40 -6.80
N ASN A 120 -27.20 -7.11 -6.62
CA ASN A 120 -28.46 -6.49 -6.98
C ASN A 120 -28.50 -6.28 -8.50
N VAL A 121 -29.45 -6.93 -9.12
CA VAL A 121 -29.62 -6.83 -10.58
C VAL A 121 -30.51 -5.66 -10.91
#